data_8b87e0d129ded024b24101e72efa7a03
#
_entry.id   8b87e0d129ded024b24101e72efa7a03
#
_cell.length_a   1.000
_cell.length_b   1.000
_cell.length_c   1.000
_cell.angle_alpha   90.00
_cell.angle_beta   90.00
_cell.angle_gamma   90.00
#
_symmetry.space_group_name_H-M   'P 1'
#
loop_
_entity.id
_entity.type
_entity.pdbx_description
1 polymer ?
#
loop_
_entity_poly.entity_id
_entity_poly.type
_entity_poly.pdbx_seq_one_letter_code
_entity_poly.pdbx_strand_id
1 'polypeptide(L)'
;LYFHSAKEGRKADAFRKDPNVAFELDCGYEVITGDYACSYSAAYESIMGNGTVTLLETPEKKERALTLLMKHAAPGANLVFRPEMLEAAAVYCLRVSSLTGKRRERKQ
;
A
#
# COMPACT_ATOMS: atom_id res chain seq x y z
N LEU A 1 2.25 -6.83 -4.07
CA LEU A 1 2.36 -5.56 -3.34
C LEU A 1 3.25 -5.71 -2.11
N TYR A 2 4.05 -4.71 -1.87
CA TYR A 2 4.92 -4.64 -0.71
C TYR A 2 4.55 -3.46 0.17
N PHE A 3 4.71 -3.63 1.47
CA PHE A 3 4.59 -2.53 2.43
C PHE A 3 5.48 -2.81 3.65
N HIS A 4 5.74 -1.79 4.44
CA HIS A 4 6.54 -1.91 5.65
C HIS A 4 5.84 -1.27 6.83
N SER A 5 6.21 -1.71 8.02
CA SER A 5 5.71 -1.16 9.28
C SER A 5 6.72 -1.39 10.40
N ALA A 6 6.40 -0.93 11.60
CA ALA A 6 7.15 -1.30 12.79
C ALA A 6 7.02 -2.81 13.05
N LYS A 7 8.08 -3.42 13.60
CA LYS A 7 8.10 -4.84 13.93
C LYS A 7 7.07 -5.23 14.98
N GLU A 8 6.71 -4.31 15.85
CA GLU A 8 5.74 -4.52 16.92
C GLU A 8 4.60 -3.52 16.78
N GLY A 9 3.44 -3.89 17.32
CA GLY A 9 2.26 -3.07 17.31
C GLY A 9 1.04 -3.82 16.81
N ARG A 10 -0.07 -3.10 16.68
CA ARG A 10 -1.37 -3.68 16.32
C ARG A 10 -1.36 -4.38 14.97
N LYS A 11 -0.72 -3.79 13.95
CA LYS A 11 -0.62 -4.40 12.61
C LYS A 11 0.15 -5.71 12.64
N ALA A 12 1.32 -5.72 13.28
CA ALA A 12 2.15 -6.91 13.38
C ALA A 12 1.42 -8.04 14.10
N ASP A 13 0.74 -7.73 15.20
CA ASP A 13 -0.03 -8.70 15.97
C ASP A 13 -1.22 -9.24 15.17
N ALA A 14 -1.92 -8.37 14.45
CA ALA A 14 -3.04 -8.77 13.61
C ALA A 14 -2.60 -9.74 12.50
N PHE A 15 -1.48 -9.47 11.83
CA PHE A 15 -0.97 -10.33 10.76
C PHE A 15 -0.46 -11.69 11.26
N ARG A 16 0.07 -11.74 12.49
CA ARG A 16 0.45 -13.00 13.11
C ARG A 16 -0.76 -13.88 13.42
N LYS A 17 -1.87 -13.27 13.80
CA LYS A 17 -3.12 -13.98 14.11
C LYS A 17 -3.82 -14.46 12.85
N ASP A 18 -3.93 -13.59 11.84
CA ASP A 18 -4.61 -13.89 10.60
C ASP A 18 -3.93 -13.14 9.45
N PRO A 19 -3.24 -13.87 8.55
CA PRO A 19 -2.59 -13.27 7.40
C PRO A 19 -3.55 -12.88 6.27
N ASN A 20 -4.80 -13.25 6.35
CA ASN A 20 -5.80 -12.89 5.35
C ASN A 20 -6.29 -11.48 5.60
N VAL A 21 -6.24 -10.63 4.58
CA VAL A 21 -6.57 -9.22 4.69
C VAL A 21 -7.44 -8.75 3.54
N ALA A 22 -8.23 -7.71 3.81
CA ALA A 22 -8.84 -6.89 2.79
C ALA A 22 -8.04 -5.60 2.65
N PHE A 23 -7.96 -5.06 1.45
CA PHE A 23 -7.23 -3.84 1.19
C PHE A 23 -7.97 -2.94 0.22
N GLU A 24 -7.64 -1.66 0.26
CA GLU A 24 -8.13 -0.64 -0.66
C GLU A 24 -6.97 0.26 -1.09
N LEU A 25 -6.94 0.60 -2.36
CA LEU A 25 -5.99 1.55 -2.95
C LEU A 25 -6.77 2.57 -3.74
N ASP A 26 -6.59 3.85 -3.41
CA ASP A 26 -7.23 4.95 -4.09
C ASP A 26 -6.20 5.78 -4.87
N CYS A 27 -6.62 6.31 -6.00
CA CYS A 27 -5.81 7.25 -6.76
C CYS A 27 -6.70 8.19 -7.57
N GLY A 28 -6.10 9.27 -8.10
CA GLY A 28 -6.79 10.20 -8.97
C GLY A 28 -7.94 10.94 -8.31
N TYR A 29 -7.90 11.12 -6.97
CA TYR A 29 -8.96 11.83 -6.26
C TYR A 29 -9.02 13.29 -6.68
N GLU A 30 -10.19 13.73 -7.15
CA GLU A 30 -10.46 15.11 -7.54
C GLU A 30 -11.86 15.49 -7.09
N VAL A 31 -11.97 16.62 -6.39
CA VAL A 31 -13.27 17.15 -5.99
C VAL A 31 -13.94 17.80 -7.19
N ILE A 32 -15.18 17.40 -7.47
CA ILE A 32 -16.02 18.00 -8.49
C ILE A 32 -16.91 19.02 -7.80
N THR A 33 -16.71 20.30 -8.13
CA THR A 33 -17.48 21.41 -7.55
C THR A 33 -18.85 21.55 -8.23
N GLY A 34 -19.81 22.08 -7.50
CA GLY A 34 -21.14 22.40 -7.99
C GLY A 34 -21.66 23.70 -7.39
N ASP A 35 -22.81 24.17 -7.87
CA ASP A 35 -23.40 25.45 -7.44
C ASP A 35 -23.97 25.39 -6.01
N TYR A 36 -24.30 24.19 -5.54
CA TYR A 36 -24.83 23.95 -4.21
C TYR A 36 -24.01 22.90 -3.50
N ALA A 37 -24.01 22.93 -2.17
CA ALA A 37 -23.26 21.95 -1.38
C ALA A 37 -23.58 20.51 -1.74
N CYS A 38 -24.84 20.19 -2.00
CA CYS A 38 -25.26 18.84 -2.37
C CYS A 38 -24.88 18.41 -3.79
N SER A 39 -24.44 19.34 -4.63
CA SER A 39 -23.96 19.02 -5.99
C SER A 39 -22.45 18.80 -6.07
N TYR A 40 -21.73 18.96 -4.97
CA TYR A 40 -20.32 18.58 -4.90
C TYR A 40 -20.17 17.07 -4.94
N SER A 41 -19.14 16.61 -5.60
CA SER A 41 -18.86 15.20 -5.79
C SER A 41 -17.34 14.97 -5.87
N ALA A 42 -16.93 13.76 -6.15
CA ALA A 42 -15.53 13.43 -6.31
C ALA A 42 -15.32 12.46 -7.47
N ALA A 43 -14.30 12.73 -8.27
CA ALA A 43 -13.75 11.79 -9.22
C ALA A 43 -12.67 10.97 -8.50
N TYR A 44 -12.63 9.67 -8.73
CA TYR A 44 -11.64 8.79 -8.13
C TYR A 44 -11.53 7.47 -8.88
N GLU A 45 -10.43 6.81 -8.63
CA GLU A 45 -10.26 5.40 -9.00
C GLU A 45 -9.91 4.65 -7.73
N SER A 46 -10.55 3.54 -7.49
CA SER A 46 -10.30 2.72 -6.31
C SER A 46 -10.23 1.25 -6.69
N ILE A 47 -9.34 0.54 -6.03
CA ILE A 47 -9.18 -0.89 -6.16
C ILE A 47 -9.38 -1.50 -4.79
N MET A 48 -10.27 -2.46 -4.70
CA MET A 48 -10.52 -3.21 -3.48
C MET A 48 -10.20 -4.67 -3.73
N GLY A 49 -9.66 -5.32 -2.73
CA GLY A 49 -9.33 -6.73 -2.88
C GLY A 49 -9.10 -7.44 -1.57
N ASN A 50 -8.82 -8.71 -1.71
CA ASN A 50 -8.42 -9.58 -0.62
C ASN A 50 -7.10 -10.23 -0.97
N GLY A 51 -6.33 -10.56 0.04
CA GLY A 51 -5.06 -11.21 -0.16
C GLY A 51 -4.50 -11.80 1.10
N THR A 52 -3.30 -12.33 0.99
CA THR A 52 -2.56 -12.94 2.09
C THR A 52 -1.25 -12.19 2.30
N VAL A 53 -0.98 -11.79 3.54
CA VAL A 53 0.23 -11.08 3.93
C VAL A 53 1.28 -12.08 4.38
N THR A 54 2.48 -11.95 3.85
CA THR A 54 3.65 -12.76 4.24
C THR A 54 4.77 -11.83 4.69
N LEU A 55 5.33 -12.12 5.87
CA LEU A 55 6.50 -11.41 6.37
C LEU A 55 7.75 -11.85 5.60
N LEU A 56 8.51 -10.88 5.10
CA LEU A 56 9.80 -11.15 4.47
C LEU A 56 10.87 -11.23 5.56
N GLU A 57 11.53 -12.37 5.66
CA GLU A 57 12.43 -12.68 6.79
C GLU A 57 13.90 -12.49 6.47
N THR A 58 14.30 -12.52 5.20
CA THR A 58 15.72 -12.38 4.83
C THR A 58 16.07 -10.94 4.48
N PRO A 59 17.29 -10.47 4.81
CA PRO A 59 17.74 -9.12 4.45
C PRO A 59 17.66 -8.85 2.95
N GLU A 60 17.98 -9.83 2.10
CA GLU A 60 17.95 -9.70 0.65
C GLU A 60 16.54 -9.46 0.12
N LYS A 61 15.55 -10.19 0.64
CA LYS A 61 14.14 -10.00 0.27
C LYS A 61 13.61 -8.65 0.73
N LYS A 62 13.97 -8.24 1.96
CA LYS A 62 13.59 -6.92 2.51
C LYS A 62 14.17 -5.80 1.66
N GLU A 63 15.46 -5.86 1.34
CA GLU A 63 16.14 -4.86 0.53
C GLU A 63 15.51 -4.73 -0.85
N ARG A 64 15.21 -5.85 -1.49
CA ARG A 64 14.56 -5.88 -2.79
C ARG A 64 13.18 -5.23 -2.77
N ALA A 65 12.36 -5.55 -1.77
CA ALA A 65 11.03 -4.98 -1.61
C ALA A 65 11.08 -3.48 -1.32
N LEU A 66 11.96 -3.05 -0.40
CA LEU A 66 12.13 -1.64 -0.07
C LEU A 66 12.67 -0.84 -1.27
N THR A 67 13.56 -1.42 -2.05
CA THR A 67 14.05 -0.80 -3.28
C THR A 67 12.91 -0.53 -4.25
N LEU A 68 12.03 -1.50 -4.46
CA LEU A 68 10.86 -1.33 -5.33
C LEU A 68 9.90 -0.26 -4.82
N LEU A 69 9.63 -0.24 -3.52
CA LEU A 69 8.80 0.78 -2.88
C LEU A 69 9.38 2.17 -3.07
N MET A 70 10.68 2.33 -2.83
CA MET A 70 11.36 3.62 -2.93
C MET A 70 11.47 4.11 -4.36
N LYS A 71 11.68 3.23 -5.33
CA LYS A 71 11.69 3.61 -6.75
C LYS A 71 10.34 4.17 -7.18
N HIS A 72 9.26 3.64 -6.63
CA HIS A 72 7.93 4.16 -6.90
C HIS A 72 7.66 5.50 -6.20
N ALA A 73 8.00 5.60 -4.91
CA ALA A 73 7.72 6.77 -4.09
C ALA A 73 8.70 7.93 -4.32
N ALA A 74 9.96 7.63 -4.58
CA ALA A 74 11.03 8.61 -4.73
C ALA A 74 12.00 8.22 -5.86
N PRO A 75 11.58 8.32 -7.13
CA PRO A 75 12.44 8.02 -8.27
C PRO A 75 13.71 8.89 -8.23
N GLY A 76 14.85 8.29 -8.46
CA GLY A 76 16.13 8.99 -8.46
C GLY A 76 16.77 9.19 -7.09
N ALA A 77 16.12 8.74 -6.00
CA ALA A 77 16.74 8.77 -4.68
C ALA A 77 17.92 7.79 -4.62
N ASN A 78 18.97 8.19 -3.88
CA ASN A 78 20.09 7.30 -3.63
C ASN A 78 19.71 6.32 -2.53
N LEU A 79 19.54 5.05 -2.89
CA LEU A 79 19.07 4.01 -2.00
C LEU A 79 20.25 3.26 -1.38
N VAL A 80 20.51 3.57 -0.11
CA VAL A 80 21.50 2.86 0.70
C VAL A 80 20.80 2.26 1.90
N PHE A 81 20.86 0.95 2.04
CA PHE A 81 20.27 0.23 3.15
C PHE A 81 21.37 -0.35 4.04
N ARG A 82 21.38 0.04 5.30
CA ARG A 82 22.29 -0.53 6.28
C ARG A 82 21.65 -1.77 6.91
N PRO A 83 22.44 -2.78 7.30
CA PRO A 83 21.89 -4.00 7.90
C PRO A 83 20.98 -3.75 9.10
N GLU A 84 21.34 -2.80 9.97
CA GLU A 84 20.53 -2.45 11.13
C GLU A 84 19.19 -1.83 10.76
N MET A 85 19.12 -1.11 9.63
CA MET A 85 17.87 -0.54 9.13
C MET A 85 16.95 -1.64 8.61
N LEU A 86 17.50 -2.62 7.90
CA LEU A 86 16.75 -3.76 7.39
C LEU A 86 16.22 -4.62 8.53
N GLU A 87 17.04 -4.82 9.56
CA GLU A 87 16.63 -5.58 10.73
C GLU A 87 15.50 -4.90 11.51
N ALA A 88 15.53 -3.57 11.62
CA ALA A 88 14.53 -2.80 12.34
C ALA A 88 13.17 -2.72 11.65
N ALA A 89 13.12 -2.93 10.34
CA ALA A 89 11.88 -2.83 9.56
C ALA A 89 11.19 -4.18 9.43
N ALA A 90 9.87 -4.19 9.59
CA ALA A 90 9.03 -5.30 9.14
C ALA A 90 8.56 -5.01 7.72
N VAL A 91 8.88 -5.88 6.79
CA VAL A 91 8.53 -5.75 5.38
C VAL A 91 7.64 -6.92 4.99
N TYR A 92 6.52 -6.61 4.37
CA TYR A 92 5.49 -7.59 4.02
C TYR A 92 5.27 -7.65 2.53
N CYS A 93 4.93 -8.83 2.05
CA CYS A 93 4.43 -9.06 0.71
C CYS A 93 2.93 -9.37 0.80
N LEU A 94 2.12 -8.63 0.06
CA LEU A 94 0.70 -8.91 -0.08
C LEU A 94 0.48 -9.64 -1.40
N ARG A 95 0.07 -10.90 -1.31
CA ARG A 95 -0.33 -11.69 -2.47
C ARG A 95 -1.82 -11.53 -2.68
N VAL A 96 -2.20 -10.91 -3.78
CA VAL A 96 -3.60 -10.63 -4.11
C VAL A 96 -4.30 -11.91 -4.55
N SER A 97 -5.43 -12.23 -3.93
CA SER A 97 -6.26 -13.38 -4.29
C SER A 97 -7.51 -12.98 -5.08
N SER A 98 -8.05 -11.80 -4.81
CA SER A 98 -9.18 -11.25 -5.56
C SER A 98 -9.07 -9.74 -5.66
N LEU A 99 -9.58 -9.18 -6.74
CA LEU A 99 -9.47 -7.76 -7.04
C LEU A 99 -10.73 -7.26 -7.74
N THR A 100 -11.23 -6.10 -7.28
CA THR A 100 -12.30 -5.36 -7.94
C THR A 100 -11.90 -3.90 -8.07
N GLY A 101 -12.32 -3.26 -9.14
CA GLY A 101 -12.04 -1.84 -9.36
C GLY A 101 -13.33 -1.02 -9.40
N LYS A 102 -13.23 0.23 -8.96
CA LYS A 102 -14.29 1.21 -9.05
C LYS A 102 -13.71 2.52 -9.54
N ARG A 103 -14.39 3.12 -10.49
CA ARG A 103 -13.95 4.37 -11.09
C ARG A 103 -15.12 5.32 -11.20
N ARG A 104 -14.88 6.58 -10.86
CA ARG A 104 -15.82 7.67 -11.11
C ARG A 104 -15.07 8.79 -11.82
N GLU A 105 -15.48 9.05 -13.05
CA GLU A 105 -14.87 10.09 -13.88
C GLU A 105 -15.58 11.43 -13.68
N ARG A 106 -14.80 12.50 -13.90
CA ARG A 106 -15.36 13.83 -13.99
C ARG A 106 -16.11 13.97 -15.31
N LYS A 107 -17.42 14.26 -15.23
CA LYS A 107 -18.20 14.62 -16.40
C LYS A 107 -18.01 16.09 -16.70
N GLN A 108 -17.69 16.37 -17.94
CA GLN A 108 -17.60 17.75 -18.45
C GLN A 108 -18.99 18.26 -18.87
#